data_21363ff362895ba7747fdb34e8486ea4
#
_entry.id   21363ff362895ba7747fdb34e8486ea4
#
_cell.length_a   1.000
_cell.length_b   1.000
_cell.length_c   1.000
_cell.angle_alpha   90.00
_cell.angle_beta   90.00
_cell.angle_gamma   90.00
#
_symmetry.space_group_name_H-M   'P 1'
#
loop_
_entity.id
_entity.type
_entity.pdbx_description
1 polymer ?
#
loop_
_entity_poly.entity_id
_entity_poly.type
_entity_poly.pdbx_seq_one_letter_code
_entity_poly.pdbx_strand_id
1 'polypeptide(L)'
;NFTITSSGGAGGTSNTTDGIPGGSGGGVGSSGGDLMTGGSGNKGGYTPSEGNPGGNNVNTGPHYGGGGGGGIGGSGGNGSSTTGGSGGSGSANTISGGSITYAGGGGASTYNGGSAGGGGSGGGGTARNHNANPVQIGYPGTDGLGGGAGAGAGTANTPGGTPVPGNTSTGGAGTVILRCPGAEGARVSVTPGTNTKATISPGGDVYCTFTVSGTIKIA
;
A
#
# COMPACT_ATOMS: atom_id res chain seq x y z
N ASN A 1 3.70 5.70 30.73
CA ASN A 1 3.08 5.11 29.53
C ASN A 1 3.58 5.88 28.31
N PHE A 2 3.96 5.15 27.29
CA PHE A 2 4.41 5.72 26.01
C PHE A 2 3.40 5.30 24.93
N THR A 3 2.91 6.26 24.15
CA THR A 3 1.95 6.02 23.07
C THR A 3 2.58 6.45 21.75
N ILE A 4 2.54 5.57 20.76
CA ILE A 4 2.88 5.88 19.37
C ILE A 4 1.57 5.90 18.60
N THR A 5 1.34 6.96 17.85
CA THR A 5 0.18 7.09 16.96
C THR A 5 0.67 7.20 15.52
N SER A 6 0.00 6.53 14.61
CA SER A 6 0.24 6.62 13.17
C SER A 6 -1.09 6.60 12.42
N SER A 7 -1.11 7.18 11.22
CA SER A 7 -2.25 7.09 10.31
C SER A 7 -2.15 5.83 9.45
N GLY A 8 -3.25 5.11 9.30
CA GLY A 8 -3.32 4.01 8.33
C GLY A 8 -3.18 4.51 6.90
N GLY A 9 -2.76 3.62 6.00
CA GLY A 9 -2.80 3.88 4.56
C GLY A 9 -4.23 4.04 4.05
N ALA A 10 -4.44 4.88 3.05
CA ALA A 10 -5.76 5.11 2.47
C ALA A 10 -6.12 4.10 1.38
N GLY A 11 -7.39 3.78 1.29
CA GLY A 11 -7.95 3.02 0.15
C GLY A 11 -8.01 3.85 -1.12
N GLY A 12 -7.95 3.19 -2.27
CA GLY A 12 -8.24 3.82 -3.56
C GLY A 12 -9.72 4.16 -3.68
N THR A 13 -10.03 5.13 -4.52
CA THR A 13 -11.41 5.57 -4.78
C THR A 13 -11.90 5.14 -6.16
N SER A 14 -13.21 5.31 -6.38
CA SER A 14 -13.84 5.13 -7.68
C SER A 14 -13.51 6.30 -8.63
N ASN A 15 -14.07 6.24 -9.80
CA ASN A 15 -13.93 7.25 -10.86
C ASN A 15 -14.78 8.52 -10.68
N THR A 16 -15.33 8.76 -9.50
CA THR A 16 -16.21 9.91 -9.21
C THR A 16 -15.81 10.71 -7.98
N THR A 17 -14.74 10.31 -7.31
CA THR A 17 -14.28 10.95 -6.06
C THR A 17 -12.76 11.02 -6.01
N ASP A 18 -12.25 12.11 -5.45
CA ASP A 18 -10.83 12.26 -5.16
C ASP A 18 -10.32 11.17 -4.22
N GLY A 19 -9.05 10.90 -4.27
CA GLY A 19 -8.35 9.93 -3.44
C GLY A 19 -8.47 10.26 -1.95
N ILE A 20 -8.59 9.24 -1.12
CA ILE A 20 -8.72 9.40 0.34
C ILE A 20 -7.34 9.77 0.94
N PRO A 21 -7.27 10.80 1.80
CA PRO A 21 -6.04 11.10 2.55
C PRO A 21 -5.72 10.02 3.60
N GLY A 22 -4.44 9.70 3.74
CA GLY A 22 -3.97 8.69 4.71
C GLY A 22 -2.52 8.91 5.13
N GLY A 23 -1.93 7.97 5.85
CA GLY A 23 -0.48 7.92 6.06
C GLY A 23 0.22 7.90 4.70
N SER A 24 -0.14 6.95 3.84
CA SER A 24 0.02 7.05 2.38
C SER A 24 -1.34 7.30 1.74
N GLY A 25 -1.42 8.23 0.80
CA GLY A 25 -2.66 8.63 0.14
C GLY A 25 -3.19 7.59 -0.84
N GLY A 26 -4.50 7.47 -0.97
CA GLY A 26 -5.15 6.60 -1.95
C GLY A 26 -5.00 7.12 -3.38
N GLY A 27 -4.87 6.20 -4.33
CA GLY A 27 -4.99 6.51 -5.75
C GLY A 27 -6.44 6.70 -6.16
N VAL A 28 -6.67 7.07 -7.41
CA VAL A 28 -8.01 7.30 -7.98
C VAL A 28 -8.31 6.34 -9.13
N GLY A 29 -9.58 6.01 -9.28
CA GLY A 29 -10.04 5.13 -10.35
C GLY A 29 -9.89 5.77 -11.73
N SER A 30 -9.86 4.91 -12.74
CA SER A 30 -9.86 5.31 -14.15
C SER A 30 -11.23 5.86 -14.57
N SER A 31 -11.27 6.94 -15.32
CA SER A 31 -12.51 7.57 -15.78
C SER A 31 -12.32 8.26 -17.13
N GLY A 32 -13.34 8.13 -18.00
CA GLY A 32 -13.49 8.96 -19.18
C GLY A 32 -14.23 10.27 -18.94
N GLY A 33 -14.49 10.62 -17.68
CA GLY A 33 -15.23 11.83 -17.26
C GLY A 33 -14.32 12.84 -16.57
N ASP A 34 -14.47 13.00 -15.27
CA ASP A 34 -13.81 14.04 -14.50
C ASP A 34 -12.36 13.70 -14.15
N LEU A 35 -11.54 14.73 -14.01
CA LEU A 35 -10.21 14.64 -13.46
C LEU A 35 -10.29 14.57 -11.91
N MET A 36 -9.69 13.55 -11.36
CA MET A 36 -9.63 13.32 -9.92
C MET A 36 -8.20 13.45 -9.41
N THR A 37 -8.07 13.96 -8.22
CA THR A 37 -6.77 14.15 -7.55
C THR A 37 -6.52 13.00 -6.58
N GLY A 38 -5.31 12.45 -6.58
CA GLY A 38 -4.89 11.46 -5.59
C GLY A 38 -4.96 12.00 -4.17
N GLY A 39 -5.25 11.13 -3.21
CA GLY A 39 -5.32 11.49 -1.80
C GLY A 39 -3.97 11.98 -1.27
N SER A 40 -3.98 12.97 -0.38
CA SER A 40 -2.75 13.42 0.28
C SER A 40 -2.17 12.35 1.20
N GLY A 41 -0.84 12.25 1.24
CA GLY A 41 -0.12 11.49 2.25
C GLY A 41 0.06 12.27 3.55
N ASN A 42 0.66 11.61 4.55
CA ASN A 42 0.96 12.20 5.86
C ASN A 42 -0.21 12.92 6.52
N LYS A 43 -1.38 12.31 6.50
CA LYS A 43 -2.63 12.88 7.02
C LYS A 43 -2.52 13.39 8.47
N GLY A 44 -1.72 12.73 9.29
CA GLY A 44 -1.48 13.14 10.68
C GLY A 44 -0.52 14.31 10.84
N GLY A 45 0.16 14.74 9.77
CA GLY A 45 1.17 15.81 9.83
C GLY A 45 2.41 15.44 10.64
N TYR A 46 2.72 14.17 10.75
CA TYR A 46 3.82 13.67 11.57
C TYR A 46 5.20 13.96 10.97
N THR A 47 6.19 14.00 11.85
CA THR A 47 7.60 14.11 11.49
C THR A 47 8.38 12.95 12.15
N PRO A 48 9.04 12.07 11.38
CA PRO A 48 9.09 12.05 9.91
C PRO A 48 7.73 11.75 9.26
N SER A 49 7.59 12.08 7.96
CA SER A 49 6.37 11.82 7.20
C SER A 49 6.03 10.32 7.16
N GLU A 50 4.74 9.99 7.29
CA GLU A 50 4.25 8.61 7.25
C GLU A 50 4.05 8.08 5.82
N GLY A 51 4.09 8.95 4.81
CA GLY A 51 3.94 8.55 3.41
C GLY A 51 3.64 9.70 2.48
N ASN A 52 3.42 9.36 1.23
CA ASN A 52 3.28 10.29 0.11
C ASN A 52 1.88 10.21 -0.51
N PRO A 53 1.48 11.22 -1.30
CA PRO A 53 0.17 11.23 -1.96
C PRO A 53 0.02 10.13 -3.00
N GLY A 54 -1.21 9.77 -3.29
CA GLY A 54 -1.59 8.98 -4.46
C GLY A 54 -1.48 9.77 -5.75
N GLY A 55 -1.51 9.06 -6.87
CA GLY A 55 -1.51 9.65 -8.22
C GLY A 55 -2.90 10.07 -8.69
N ASN A 56 -2.94 10.95 -9.66
CA ASN A 56 -4.14 11.44 -10.32
C ASN A 56 -4.54 10.53 -11.48
N ASN A 57 -5.82 10.51 -11.84
CA ASN A 57 -6.25 9.94 -13.12
C ASN A 57 -5.98 10.89 -14.27
N VAL A 58 -6.23 10.42 -15.49
CA VAL A 58 -6.32 11.28 -16.69
C VAL A 58 -7.65 11.08 -17.40
N ASN A 59 -8.17 12.18 -17.95
CA ASN A 59 -9.37 12.21 -18.79
C ASN A 59 -8.98 12.23 -20.29
N THR A 60 -7.98 11.44 -20.67
CA THR A 60 -7.48 11.37 -22.05
C THR A 60 -7.54 9.93 -22.53
N GLY A 61 -8.32 9.69 -23.60
CA GLY A 61 -8.41 8.39 -24.24
C GLY A 61 -7.12 7.98 -24.96
N PRO A 62 -7.07 6.73 -25.42
CA PRO A 62 -8.22 5.80 -25.50
C PRO A 62 -8.50 4.98 -24.22
N HIS A 63 -7.62 4.93 -23.23
CA HIS A 63 -7.74 3.97 -22.13
C HIS A 63 -7.92 4.58 -20.74
N TYR A 64 -7.82 5.89 -20.58
CA TYR A 64 -8.17 6.63 -19.37
C TYR A 64 -7.56 6.01 -18.08
N GLY A 65 -6.26 6.11 -17.89
CA GLY A 65 -5.58 5.50 -16.74
C GLY A 65 -5.94 6.15 -15.40
N GLY A 66 -6.18 5.33 -14.38
CA GLY A 66 -6.32 5.75 -13.00
C GLY A 66 -4.97 6.05 -12.35
N GLY A 67 -4.96 6.72 -11.21
CA GLY A 67 -3.75 7.03 -10.42
C GLY A 67 -3.43 5.95 -9.39
N GLY A 68 -2.16 5.60 -9.23
CA GLY A 68 -1.70 4.62 -8.25
C GLY A 68 -1.71 5.16 -6.81
N GLY A 69 -1.72 4.28 -5.82
CA GLY A 69 -1.62 4.63 -4.40
C GLY A 69 -0.21 5.11 -4.02
N GLY A 70 -0.10 6.02 -3.06
CA GLY A 70 1.17 6.47 -2.51
C GLY A 70 1.88 5.39 -1.71
N GLY A 71 3.21 5.45 -1.63
CA GLY A 71 4.04 4.66 -0.72
C GLY A 71 4.77 5.55 0.28
N ILE A 72 5.47 4.96 1.23
CA ILE A 72 6.25 5.76 2.18
C ILE A 72 7.47 6.43 1.52
N GLY A 73 8.05 5.80 0.51
CA GLY A 73 9.25 6.30 -0.19
C GLY A 73 8.96 7.17 -1.42
N GLY A 74 7.72 7.17 -1.93
CA GLY A 74 7.37 7.95 -3.11
C GLY A 74 5.87 8.05 -3.36
N SER A 75 5.49 9.06 -4.13
CA SER A 75 4.10 9.26 -4.55
C SER A 75 3.64 8.18 -5.54
N GLY A 76 2.35 7.93 -5.57
CA GLY A 76 1.74 7.15 -6.63
C GLY A 76 1.90 7.83 -7.98
N GLY A 77 2.09 7.02 -9.02
CA GLY A 77 2.16 7.48 -10.40
C GLY A 77 0.81 7.96 -10.89
N ASN A 78 0.79 9.01 -11.69
CA ASN A 78 -0.41 9.43 -12.40
C ASN A 78 -0.75 8.42 -13.50
N GLY A 79 -2.02 8.28 -13.80
CA GLY A 79 -2.46 7.59 -15.00
C GLY A 79 -2.00 8.31 -16.27
N SER A 80 -2.06 7.61 -17.39
CA SER A 80 -1.85 8.15 -18.73
C SER A 80 -3.00 7.75 -19.66
N SER A 81 -2.97 8.22 -20.90
CA SER A 81 -3.96 7.84 -21.91
C SER A 81 -3.95 6.34 -22.23
N THR A 82 -2.90 5.61 -21.89
CA THR A 82 -2.71 4.20 -22.23
C THR A 82 -2.39 3.30 -21.03
N THR A 83 -2.02 3.85 -19.89
CA THR A 83 -1.57 3.06 -18.73
C THR A 83 -2.15 3.58 -17.43
N GLY A 84 -2.47 2.68 -16.51
CA GLY A 84 -2.72 3.01 -15.12
C GLY A 84 -1.42 3.42 -14.41
N GLY A 85 -1.53 4.31 -13.44
CA GLY A 85 -0.40 4.76 -12.62
C GLY A 85 0.18 3.64 -11.76
N SER A 86 1.48 3.59 -11.63
CA SER A 86 2.16 2.66 -10.73
C SER A 86 1.97 3.08 -9.28
N GLY A 87 2.02 2.12 -8.37
CA GLY A 87 2.11 2.40 -6.94
C GLY A 87 3.42 3.13 -6.58
N GLY A 88 3.34 4.00 -5.60
CA GLY A 88 4.51 4.68 -5.03
C GLY A 88 5.46 3.71 -4.34
N SER A 89 6.75 3.98 -4.41
CA SER A 89 7.76 3.12 -3.79
C SER A 89 7.63 3.12 -2.26
N GLY A 90 7.92 1.99 -1.66
CA GLY A 90 8.19 1.87 -0.24
C GLY A 90 9.58 2.40 0.14
N SER A 91 9.90 2.30 1.41
CA SER A 91 11.21 2.69 1.95
C SER A 91 11.91 1.50 2.58
N ALA A 92 13.22 1.42 2.33
CA ALA A 92 14.07 0.40 2.93
C ALA A 92 14.36 0.74 4.40
N ASN A 93 14.33 -0.29 5.25
CA ASN A 93 14.66 -0.18 6.66
C ASN A 93 15.51 -1.37 7.11
N THR A 94 16.46 -1.13 8.01
CA THR A 94 17.39 -2.15 8.53
C THR A 94 17.13 -2.54 9.97
N ILE A 95 15.97 -2.19 10.53
CA ILE A 95 15.61 -2.43 11.92
C ILE A 95 15.70 -3.91 12.31
N SER A 96 15.42 -4.82 11.39
CA SER A 96 15.50 -6.28 11.56
C SER A 96 16.87 -6.89 11.22
N GLY A 97 17.90 -6.05 11.02
CA GLY A 97 19.27 -6.48 10.72
C GLY A 97 19.59 -6.59 9.23
N GLY A 98 18.61 -6.87 8.37
CA GLY A 98 18.72 -6.84 6.91
C GLY A 98 17.94 -5.68 6.31
N SER A 99 18.29 -5.26 5.10
CA SER A 99 17.54 -4.22 4.38
C SER A 99 16.25 -4.82 3.80
N ILE A 100 15.11 -4.39 4.32
CA ILE A 100 13.78 -4.79 3.83
C ILE A 100 13.02 -3.52 3.43
N THR A 101 12.38 -3.53 2.27
CA THR A 101 11.54 -2.42 1.81
C THR A 101 10.10 -2.66 2.23
N TYR A 102 9.46 -1.63 2.81
CA TYR A 102 8.10 -1.67 3.37
C TYR A 102 7.20 -0.61 2.73
N ALA A 103 5.89 -0.82 2.82
CA ALA A 103 4.84 0.14 2.54
C ALA A 103 4.86 0.76 1.13
N GLY A 104 4.98 -0.08 0.11
CA GLY A 104 4.75 0.30 -1.29
C GLY A 104 3.26 0.47 -1.61
N GLY A 105 2.91 1.41 -2.48
CA GLY A 105 1.55 1.65 -2.94
C GLY A 105 1.05 0.61 -3.95
N GLY A 106 -0.26 0.48 -4.11
CA GLY A 106 -0.86 -0.37 -5.15
C GLY A 106 -0.94 0.33 -6.51
N GLY A 107 -0.83 -0.43 -7.59
CA GLY A 107 -1.01 0.06 -8.95
C GLY A 107 -2.48 0.32 -9.32
N ALA A 108 -2.72 1.14 -10.33
CA ALA A 108 -4.04 1.46 -10.86
C ALA A 108 -4.33 0.78 -12.20
N SER A 109 -5.59 0.55 -12.50
CA SER A 109 -6.05 0.02 -13.80
C SER A 109 -6.38 1.14 -14.79
N THR A 110 -6.83 0.74 -15.97
CA THR A 110 -7.38 1.61 -17.02
C THR A 110 -8.87 1.33 -17.19
N TYR A 111 -9.64 2.28 -17.77
CA TYR A 111 -11.09 2.12 -18.00
C TYR A 111 -11.40 1.21 -19.21
N ASN A 112 -10.65 1.31 -20.27
CA ASN A 112 -10.99 0.65 -21.54
C ASN A 112 -9.74 0.07 -22.22
N GLY A 113 -9.31 -1.12 -21.78
CA GLY A 113 -8.06 -1.71 -22.29
C GLY A 113 -6.84 -0.99 -21.71
N GLY A 114 -5.71 -1.04 -22.41
CA GLY A 114 -4.47 -0.46 -21.94
C GLY A 114 -3.74 -1.34 -20.93
N SER A 115 -2.67 -0.81 -20.37
CA SER A 115 -1.80 -1.56 -19.45
C SER A 115 -2.08 -1.16 -18.00
N ALA A 116 -2.11 -2.15 -17.13
CA ALA A 116 -2.21 -1.92 -15.68
C ALA A 116 -0.91 -1.36 -15.11
N GLY A 117 -1.03 -0.53 -14.09
CA GLY A 117 0.08 -0.07 -13.28
C GLY A 117 0.64 -1.15 -12.37
N GLY A 118 1.97 -1.21 -12.25
CA GLY A 118 2.66 -2.09 -11.31
C GLY A 118 2.48 -1.63 -9.86
N GLY A 119 2.61 -2.56 -8.92
CA GLY A 119 2.72 -2.23 -7.50
C GLY A 119 4.07 -1.59 -7.17
N GLY A 120 4.11 -0.72 -6.18
CA GLY A 120 5.34 -0.14 -5.66
C GLY A 120 6.21 -1.17 -4.92
N SER A 121 7.52 -0.96 -4.94
CA SER A 121 8.45 -1.77 -4.13
C SER A 121 8.06 -1.71 -2.65
N GLY A 122 8.26 -2.79 -1.91
CA GLY A 122 7.80 -2.88 -0.52
C GLY A 122 6.39 -3.43 -0.39
N GLY A 123 6.02 -4.34 -1.28
CA GLY A 123 4.82 -5.16 -1.16
C GLY A 123 3.57 -4.60 -1.81
N GLY A 124 3.67 -3.58 -2.65
CA GLY A 124 2.52 -3.06 -3.40
C GLY A 124 1.96 -4.08 -4.41
N GLY A 125 0.65 -4.23 -4.45
CA GLY A 125 -0.05 -5.11 -5.39
C GLY A 125 -0.15 -4.49 -6.79
N THR A 126 0.05 -5.28 -7.82
CA THR A 126 -0.11 -4.88 -9.22
C THR A 126 -1.60 -4.83 -9.59
N ALA A 127 -2.01 -3.86 -10.37
CA ALA A 127 -3.36 -3.80 -10.90
C ALA A 127 -3.57 -4.84 -12.02
N ARG A 128 -4.81 -5.00 -12.45
CA ARG A 128 -5.20 -5.86 -13.56
C ARG A 128 -5.58 -5.05 -14.79
N ASN A 129 -5.30 -5.59 -15.95
CA ASN A 129 -5.72 -5.01 -17.22
C ASN A 129 -7.23 -5.11 -17.40
N HIS A 130 -7.86 -4.07 -17.91
CA HIS A 130 -9.31 -3.97 -18.05
C HIS A 130 -9.95 -5.05 -18.94
N ASN A 131 -9.23 -5.56 -19.93
CA ASN A 131 -9.78 -6.56 -20.88
C ASN A 131 -9.65 -8.01 -20.39
N ALA A 132 -9.36 -8.23 -19.11
CA ALA A 132 -9.35 -9.57 -18.57
C ALA A 132 -10.78 -10.09 -18.41
N ASN A 133 -11.13 -11.11 -19.18
CA ASN A 133 -12.38 -11.85 -19.02
C ASN A 133 -12.04 -13.27 -18.51
N PRO A 134 -12.53 -13.70 -17.34
CA PRO A 134 -13.50 -13.03 -16.46
C PRO A 134 -12.92 -11.84 -15.71
N VAL A 135 -13.81 -11.02 -15.09
CA VAL A 135 -13.45 -9.92 -14.19
C VAL A 135 -12.36 -10.36 -13.22
N GLN A 136 -11.25 -9.65 -13.20
CA GLN A 136 -10.13 -10.01 -12.33
C GLN A 136 -9.92 -8.95 -11.24
N ILE A 137 -9.79 -9.44 -10.01
CA ILE A 137 -9.32 -8.60 -8.89
C ILE A 137 -7.85 -8.26 -9.09
N GLY A 138 -7.43 -7.08 -8.63
CA GLY A 138 -6.02 -6.73 -8.54
C GLY A 138 -5.26 -7.70 -7.64
N TYR A 139 -3.95 -7.67 -7.69
CA TYR A 139 -3.15 -8.43 -6.75
C TYR A 139 -3.19 -7.78 -5.36
N PRO A 140 -3.28 -8.57 -4.30
CA PRO A 140 -3.21 -8.05 -2.94
C PRO A 140 -1.83 -7.44 -2.66
N GLY A 141 -1.78 -6.58 -1.67
CA GLY A 141 -0.53 -6.18 -1.05
C GLY A 141 0.11 -7.37 -0.32
N THR A 142 1.43 -7.33 -0.17
CA THR A 142 2.18 -8.39 0.51
C THR A 142 2.06 -8.24 2.03
N ASP A 143 1.64 -9.32 2.70
CA ASP A 143 1.56 -9.37 4.16
C ASP A 143 2.93 -9.20 4.83
N GLY A 144 2.94 -8.54 5.96
CA GLY A 144 4.13 -8.23 6.73
C GLY A 144 4.92 -7.03 6.18
N LEU A 145 4.62 -6.56 4.98
CA LEU A 145 5.24 -5.38 4.40
C LEU A 145 4.33 -4.14 4.42
N GLY A 146 3.02 -4.29 4.67
CA GLY A 146 2.07 -3.18 4.70
C GLY A 146 1.84 -2.52 3.34
N GLY A 147 1.98 -3.28 2.26
CA GLY A 147 1.78 -2.80 0.90
C GLY A 147 0.32 -2.54 0.54
N GLY A 148 0.05 -1.57 -0.32
CA GLY A 148 -1.29 -1.28 -0.83
C GLY A 148 -1.77 -2.34 -1.84
N ALA A 149 -3.09 -2.49 -1.97
CA ALA A 149 -3.70 -3.37 -2.97
C ALA A 149 -3.63 -2.78 -4.38
N GLY A 150 -3.45 -3.62 -5.38
CA GLY A 150 -3.62 -3.25 -6.78
C GLY A 150 -5.10 -3.12 -7.16
N ALA A 151 -5.42 -2.24 -8.08
CA ALA A 151 -6.78 -2.07 -8.58
C ALA A 151 -7.26 -3.28 -9.40
N GLY A 152 -8.51 -3.65 -9.22
CA GLY A 152 -9.19 -4.62 -10.08
C GLY A 152 -9.49 -4.06 -11.46
N ALA A 153 -9.77 -4.96 -12.39
CA ALA A 153 -10.27 -4.61 -13.73
C ALA A 153 -11.80 -4.70 -13.76
N GLY A 154 -12.45 -3.68 -14.31
CA GLY A 154 -13.89 -3.76 -14.64
C GLY A 154 -14.13 -4.66 -15.87
N THR A 155 -15.41 -5.03 -16.10
CA THR A 155 -15.82 -5.68 -17.35
C THR A 155 -15.85 -4.67 -18.50
N ALA A 156 -15.11 -4.94 -19.58
CA ALA A 156 -15.32 -4.27 -20.85
C ALA A 156 -16.75 -4.58 -21.31
N ASN A 157 -17.57 -3.58 -21.58
CA ASN A 157 -18.90 -3.62 -22.19
C ASN A 157 -20.14 -3.58 -21.28
N THR A 158 -20.06 -3.27 -20.04
CA THR A 158 -21.28 -2.79 -19.36
C THR A 158 -21.09 -1.30 -19.02
N PRO A 159 -21.80 -0.38 -19.72
CA PRO A 159 -21.93 0.99 -19.24
C PRO A 159 -22.49 0.92 -17.80
N GLY A 160 -21.71 1.41 -16.83
CA GLY A 160 -22.09 1.29 -15.43
C GLY A 160 -21.86 -0.10 -14.81
N GLY A 161 -20.82 -0.83 -15.28
CA GLY A 161 -20.45 -2.13 -14.69
C GLY A 161 -20.35 -2.04 -13.18
N THR A 162 -21.36 -2.61 -12.50
CA THR A 162 -21.36 -2.69 -11.05
C THR A 162 -20.12 -3.45 -10.61
N PRO A 163 -19.35 -2.92 -9.63
CA PRO A 163 -18.33 -3.73 -8.99
C PRO A 163 -18.96 -5.04 -8.54
N VAL A 164 -18.38 -6.16 -8.94
CA VAL A 164 -18.87 -7.46 -8.43
C VAL A 164 -18.61 -7.45 -6.93
N PRO A 165 -19.65 -7.50 -6.08
CA PRO A 165 -19.46 -7.55 -4.63
C PRO A 165 -18.56 -8.73 -4.27
N GLY A 166 -17.49 -8.48 -3.53
CA GLY A 166 -16.50 -9.50 -3.18
C GLY A 166 -15.22 -9.51 -4.02
N ASN A 167 -15.12 -8.72 -5.07
CA ASN A 167 -13.95 -8.67 -5.96
C ASN A 167 -12.99 -7.53 -5.59
N THR A 168 -12.79 -7.28 -4.31
CA THR A 168 -11.85 -6.29 -3.80
C THR A 168 -10.52 -6.94 -3.47
N SER A 169 -9.45 -6.36 -4.00
CA SER A 169 -8.09 -6.68 -3.55
C SER A 169 -7.85 -6.04 -2.17
N THR A 170 -7.13 -6.72 -1.30
CA THR A 170 -6.81 -6.24 0.05
C THR A 170 -5.39 -5.73 0.12
N GLY A 171 -5.16 -4.68 0.90
CA GLY A 171 -3.80 -4.30 1.31
C GLY A 171 -3.15 -5.44 2.11
N GLY A 172 -1.84 -5.55 2.03
CA GLY A 172 -1.08 -6.49 2.85
C GLY A 172 -1.16 -6.11 4.33
N ALA A 173 -1.19 -7.12 5.19
CA ALA A 173 -1.14 -6.90 6.64
C ALA A 173 0.12 -6.12 7.02
N GLY A 174 -0.02 -5.14 7.90
CA GLY A 174 1.08 -4.38 8.47
C GLY A 174 1.86 -5.19 9.50
N THR A 175 3.02 -4.67 9.88
CA THR A 175 3.83 -5.22 10.96
C THR A 175 4.37 -4.10 11.84
N VAL A 176 4.55 -4.37 13.13
CA VAL A 176 5.27 -3.48 14.05
C VAL A 176 6.57 -4.17 14.44
N ILE A 177 7.69 -3.48 14.28
CA ILE A 177 9.01 -4.01 14.60
C ILE A 177 9.64 -3.11 15.65
N LEU A 178 10.06 -3.72 16.77
CA LEU A 178 10.78 -3.06 17.85
C LEU A 178 12.18 -3.66 17.93
N ARG A 179 13.21 -2.82 18.01
CA ARG A 179 14.60 -3.25 18.22
C ARG A 179 15.05 -2.84 19.61
N CYS A 180 15.64 -3.77 20.32
CA CYS A 180 16.21 -3.58 21.65
C CYS A 180 17.72 -3.85 21.62
N PRO A 181 18.55 -3.03 22.30
CA PRO A 181 19.98 -3.31 22.43
C PRO A 181 20.28 -4.68 23.03
N GLY A 182 21.40 -5.29 22.66
CA GLY A 182 21.73 -6.68 22.97
C GLY A 182 21.57 -7.08 24.44
N ALA A 183 22.10 -6.27 25.36
CA ALA A 183 22.01 -6.53 26.80
C ALA A 183 20.55 -6.55 27.30
N GLU A 184 19.73 -5.63 26.86
CA GLU A 184 18.30 -5.55 27.21
C GLU A 184 17.45 -6.53 26.41
N GLY A 185 17.87 -6.82 25.17
CA GLY A 185 17.19 -7.76 24.29
C GLY A 185 17.07 -9.17 24.86
N ALA A 186 18.05 -9.62 25.66
CA ALA A 186 18.00 -10.92 26.31
C ALA A 186 16.82 -11.05 27.28
N ARG A 187 16.38 -9.94 27.87
CA ARG A 187 15.30 -9.85 28.87
C ARG A 187 13.92 -9.67 28.26
N VAL A 188 13.84 -9.48 26.93
CA VAL A 188 12.58 -9.23 26.23
C VAL A 188 11.85 -10.54 25.95
N SER A 189 10.55 -10.56 26.20
CA SER A 189 9.64 -11.60 25.74
C SER A 189 8.43 -10.99 25.01
N VAL A 190 7.86 -11.71 24.05
CA VAL A 190 6.69 -11.29 23.26
C VAL A 190 5.60 -12.36 23.33
N THR A 191 4.35 -11.90 23.35
CA THR A 191 3.16 -12.76 23.34
C THR A 191 2.07 -12.14 22.45
N PRO A 192 1.17 -12.92 21.84
CA PRO A 192 1.17 -14.38 21.75
C PRO A 192 2.33 -14.92 20.90
N GLY A 193 2.54 -16.24 20.91
CA GLY A 193 3.64 -16.92 20.24
C GLY A 193 3.70 -16.82 18.71
N THR A 194 2.67 -16.24 18.06
CA THR A 194 2.69 -15.88 16.64
C THR A 194 3.50 -14.61 16.37
N ASN A 195 3.72 -13.77 17.39
CA ASN A 195 4.69 -12.68 17.35
C ASN A 195 6.09 -13.27 17.63
N THR A 196 7.10 -12.75 16.97
CA THR A 196 8.43 -13.38 16.98
C THR A 196 9.47 -12.48 17.62
N LYS A 197 10.52 -13.12 18.14
CA LYS A 197 11.74 -12.48 18.63
C LYS A 197 12.94 -13.13 17.94
N ALA A 198 13.87 -12.32 17.45
CA ALA A 198 15.10 -12.80 16.84
C ALA A 198 16.28 -11.91 17.20
N THR A 199 17.50 -12.47 17.11
CA THR A 199 18.75 -11.76 17.39
C THR A 199 19.42 -11.35 16.09
N ILE A 200 19.94 -10.13 16.05
CA ILE A 200 20.72 -9.61 14.93
C ILE A 200 22.19 -9.97 15.14
N SER A 201 22.79 -10.63 14.17
CA SER A 201 24.21 -11.02 14.19
C SER A 201 24.99 -10.25 13.11
N PRO A 202 26.21 -9.75 13.39
CA PRO A 202 26.82 -9.61 14.71
C PRO A 202 26.24 -8.42 15.50
N GLY A 203 26.40 -8.40 16.81
CA GLY A 203 25.99 -7.25 17.65
C GLY A 203 25.03 -7.60 18.78
N GLY A 204 24.30 -8.72 18.67
CA GLY A 204 23.46 -9.24 19.74
C GLY A 204 22.17 -8.46 19.99
N ASP A 205 21.87 -7.41 19.23
CA ASP A 205 20.59 -6.72 19.34
C ASP A 205 19.43 -7.67 19.04
N VAL A 206 18.31 -7.44 19.69
CA VAL A 206 17.11 -8.24 19.48
C VAL A 206 16.04 -7.41 18.80
N TYR A 207 15.36 -7.97 17.83
CA TYR A 207 14.16 -7.37 17.29
C TYR A 207 12.93 -8.26 17.52
N CYS A 208 11.80 -7.61 17.78
CA CYS A 208 10.51 -8.24 18.00
C CYS A 208 9.55 -7.81 16.89
N THR A 209 8.92 -8.76 16.25
CA THR A 209 7.96 -8.52 15.15
C THR A 209 6.56 -8.89 15.61
N PHE A 210 5.64 -7.95 15.48
CA PHE A 210 4.22 -8.12 15.80
C PHE A 210 3.42 -8.09 14.51
N THR A 211 2.81 -9.21 14.20
CA THR A 211 1.86 -9.38 13.08
C THR A 211 0.42 -9.48 13.57
N VAL A 212 0.22 -9.60 14.86
CA VAL A 212 -1.07 -9.54 15.56
C VAL A 212 -0.90 -8.72 16.83
N SER A 213 -2.01 -8.28 17.41
CA SER A 213 -1.99 -7.61 18.71
C SER A 213 -1.23 -8.43 19.75
N GLY A 214 -0.37 -7.76 20.50
CA GLY A 214 0.47 -8.48 21.46
C GLY A 214 1.09 -7.60 22.53
N THR A 215 1.87 -8.21 23.40
CA THR A 215 2.55 -7.55 24.52
C THR A 215 4.04 -7.85 24.46
N ILE A 216 4.84 -6.83 24.70
CA ILE A 216 6.27 -6.96 25.01
C ILE A 216 6.47 -6.81 26.51
N LYS A 217 7.25 -7.69 27.11
CA LYS A 217 7.68 -7.61 28.52
C LYS A 217 9.20 -7.58 28.57
N ILE A 218 9.72 -6.78 29.45
CA ILE A 218 11.14 -6.72 29.80
C ILE A 218 11.24 -7.19 31.26
N ALA A 219 11.92 -8.30 31.47
CA ALA A 219 12.08 -8.91 32.80
C ALA A 219 13.38 -8.46 33.48
#